data_2fc193bdf7ffb282b6efee4fc725fac3
#
_entry.id   2fc193bdf7ffb282b6efee4fc725fac3
#
_cell.length_a   1.000
_cell.length_b   1.000
_cell.length_c   1.000
_cell.angle_alpha   90.00
_cell.angle_beta   90.00
_cell.angle_gamma   90.00
#
_symmetry.space_group_name_H-M   'P 1'
#
loop_
_entity.id
_entity.type
_entity.pdbx_description
1 polymer ?
#
loop_
_entity_poly.entity_id
_entity_poly.type
_entity_poly.pdbx_seq_one_letter_code
_entity_poly.pdbx_strand_id
1 'polypeptide(L)'
;IAMRTIVFSLIFFLISVSIAGSINNCEDPNFQSLETLESSKLECGAAFKNRCRCLGTCYDGHYQYVVNCTGTGFQDTSPLAHLPNETQVLIFTGNELEELPWNVFGTLDSMPYLRVIDMSNNKIREIRGKAYHHVQHVERLILDFNELSLDPARNHPRVFSNFISLLELHLTDAFEDGPPRNLASTLHDIFVNSNLTQLIKLHLEQNEISEFRDVNVFCDLPNLLDLHLGDNDLNALHFNLSCLRNLRFLDLRRNKFTRVLERDLHTMDNLAKHDRNVTVDFSGNPFECSCKLNPFIKWMKKTKVFIRNKANLQCHKGNVSYDFHETKNCAPKLLVTTRRGTTVVLCFLSMVLIALVCALVYLQRTMLQKKIEPVLDSVSKRVRYTSIANGDIREDV
;
A
#
# COMPACT_ATOMS: atom_id res chain seq x y z
N ILE A 1 12.52 -55.52 -19.15
CA ILE A 1 11.13 -55.58 -18.67
C ILE A 1 10.87 -54.50 -17.68
N ALA A 2 11.76 -54.20 -16.70
CA ALA A 2 11.60 -53.18 -15.68
C ALA A 2 11.48 -51.74 -16.23
N MET A 3 12.13 -51.42 -17.33
CA MET A 3 12.12 -50.07 -17.92
C MET A 3 10.81 -49.72 -18.64
N ARG A 4 10.07 -50.71 -19.17
CA ARG A 4 8.77 -50.47 -19.80
C ARG A 4 7.64 -50.25 -18.79
N THR A 5 7.72 -50.84 -17.62
CA THR A 5 6.73 -50.65 -16.54
C THR A 5 6.83 -49.26 -15.88
N ILE A 6 8.03 -48.70 -15.79
CA ILE A 6 8.24 -47.34 -15.22
C ILE A 6 7.71 -46.27 -16.16
N VAL A 7 7.93 -46.44 -17.49
CA VAL A 7 7.41 -45.45 -18.46
C VAL A 7 5.88 -45.48 -18.52
N PHE A 8 5.25 -46.63 -18.45
CA PHE A 8 3.78 -46.74 -18.41
C PHE A 8 3.19 -46.14 -17.13
N SER A 9 3.85 -46.31 -15.98
CA SER A 9 3.41 -45.73 -14.71
C SER A 9 3.55 -44.19 -14.67
N LEU A 10 4.63 -43.64 -15.26
CA LEU A 10 4.82 -42.19 -15.41
C LEU A 10 3.83 -41.56 -16.41
N ILE A 11 3.51 -42.23 -17.51
CA ILE A 11 2.51 -41.76 -18.46
C ILE A 11 1.11 -41.76 -17.84
N PHE A 12 0.75 -42.81 -17.07
CA PHE A 12 -0.53 -42.86 -16.34
C PHE A 12 -0.61 -41.77 -15.25
N PHE A 13 0.50 -41.47 -14.58
CA PHE A 13 0.55 -40.40 -13.57
C PHE A 13 0.47 -38.99 -14.19
N LEU A 14 1.12 -38.79 -15.36
CA LEU A 14 1.01 -37.52 -16.10
C LEU A 14 -0.38 -37.33 -16.74
N ILE A 15 -1.02 -38.41 -17.20
CA ILE A 15 -2.39 -38.35 -17.73
C ILE A 15 -3.39 -38.12 -16.60
N SER A 16 -3.22 -38.74 -15.41
CA SER A 16 -4.10 -38.50 -14.26
C SER A 16 -3.95 -37.10 -13.67
N VAL A 17 -2.73 -36.52 -13.67
CA VAL A 17 -2.52 -35.12 -13.22
C VAL A 17 -3.08 -34.12 -14.27
N SER A 18 -3.01 -34.43 -15.57
CA SER A 18 -3.62 -33.58 -16.61
C SER A 18 -5.16 -33.64 -16.60
N ILE A 19 -5.74 -34.79 -16.22
CA ILE A 19 -7.21 -34.96 -16.14
C ILE A 19 -7.75 -34.33 -14.85
N ALA A 20 -6.98 -34.33 -13.74
CA ALA A 20 -7.41 -33.70 -12.47
C ALA A 20 -7.42 -32.14 -12.55
N GLY A 21 -6.67 -31.52 -13.46
CA GLY A 21 -6.67 -30.07 -13.67
C GLY A 21 -7.78 -29.54 -14.57
N SER A 22 -8.52 -30.42 -15.28
CA SER A 22 -9.53 -30.03 -16.28
C SER A 22 -10.99 -30.21 -15.82
N ILE A 23 -11.23 -30.84 -14.68
CA ILE A 23 -12.58 -31.28 -14.31
C ILE A 23 -13.42 -30.17 -13.63
N ASN A 24 -12.86 -29.03 -13.24
CA ASN A 24 -13.57 -27.99 -12.49
C ASN A 24 -13.81 -26.68 -13.22
N ASN A 25 -13.37 -26.53 -14.46
CA ASN A 25 -13.63 -25.30 -15.23
C ASN A 25 -14.98 -25.40 -15.95
N CYS A 26 -16.00 -24.88 -15.32
CA CYS A 26 -17.38 -24.90 -15.83
C CYS A 26 -17.65 -23.79 -16.88
N GLU A 27 -16.67 -22.97 -17.24
CA GLU A 27 -16.76 -22.01 -18.35
C GLU A 27 -16.31 -22.64 -19.69
N ASP A 28 -15.78 -23.87 -19.66
CA ASP A 28 -15.45 -24.59 -20.88
C ASP A 28 -16.75 -24.92 -21.66
N PRO A 29 -16.91 -24.51 -22.93
CA PRO A 29 -18.10 -24.80 -23.73
C PRO A 29 -18.35 -26.30 -23.94
N ASN A 30 -17.35 -27.16 -23.65
CA ASN A 30 -17.49 -28.61 -23.63
C ASN A 30 -17.83 -29.17 -22.25
N PHE A 31 -17.95 -28.34 -21.23
CA PHE A 31 -18.40 -28.73 -19.91
C PHE A 31 -19.88 -29.10 -20.02
N GLN A 32 -20.16 -30.39 -20.15
CA GLN A 32 -21.52 -30.91 -20.00
C GLN A 32 -21.88 -30.70 -18.53
N SER A 33 -22.79 -29.78 -18.29
CA SER A 33 -23.30 -29.55 -16.93
C SER A 33 -23.75 -30.89 -16.38
N LEU A 34 -23.20 -31.26 -15.23
CA LEU A 34 -23.67 -32.38 -14.41
C LEU A 34 -25.12 -32.18 -13.94
N GLU A 35 -25.84 -31.21 -14.49
CA GLU A 35 -27.27 -30.93 -14.25
C GLU A 35 -28.15 -32.14 -14.57
N THR A 36 -27.64 -33.15 -15.32
CA THR A 36 -28.34 -34.39 -15.57
C THR A 36 -28.09 -35.51 -14.57
N LEU A 37 -27.06 -35.38 -13.70
CA LEU A 37 -26.89 -36.28 -12.56
C LEU A 37 -27.47 -35.63 -11.32
N GLU A 38 -28.77 -35.92 -11.09
CA GLU A 38 -29.48 -35.59 -9.85
C GLU A 38 -29.12 -34.22 -9.26
N SER A 39 -29.85 -33.20 -9.71
CA SER A 39 -30.12 -32.08 -8.83
C SER A 39 -30.84 -32.62 -7.60
N SER A 40 -30.12 -33.32 -6.71
CA SER A 40 -30.52 -33.41 -5.33
C SER A 40 -30.61 -31.93 -4.92
N LYS A 41 -31.84 -31.42 -4.85
CA LYS A 41 -32.11 -30.16 -4.15
C LYS A 41 -31.52 -30.36 -2.77
N LEU A 42 -30.24 -30.01 -2.61
CA LEU A 42 -29.66 -29.81 -1.30
C LEU A 42 -30.55 -28.74 -0.69
N GLU A 43 -31.41 -29.16 0.26
CA GLU A 43 -32.37 -28.22 0.84
C GLU A 43 -31.55 -27.14 1.55
N CYS A 44 -31.81 -25.87 1.25
CA CYS A 44 -31.21 -24.74 1.91
C CYS A 44 -31.25 -24.77 3.45
N GLY A 45 -31.85 -25.75 4.05
CA GLY A 45 -32.23 -25.77 5.46
C GLY A 45 -33.40 -24.84 5.77
N ALA A 46 -34.01 -25.02 6.92
CA ALA A 46 -35.23 -24.29 7.28
C ALA A 46 -35.08 -22.77 7.34
N ALA A 47 -33.88 -22.30 7.73
CA ALA A 47 -33.57 -20.85 7.85
C ALA A 47 -33.58 -20.12 6.53
N PHE A 48 -33.30 -20.81 5.41
CA PHE A 48 -33.16 -20.21 4.07
C PHE A 48 -34.28 -20.61 3.11
N LYS A 49 -35.13 -21.55 3.53
CA LYS A 49 -36.21 -22.08 2.70
C LYS A 49 -37.12 -20.97 2.21
N ASN A 50 -37.43 -20.98 0.91
CA ASN A 50 -38.27 -20.01 0.22
C ASN A 50 -37.73 -18.56 0.15
N ARG A 51 -36.55 -18.27 0.73
CA ARG A 51 -35.91 -16.94 0.64
C ARG A 51 -34.66 -16.98 -0.23
N CYS A 52 -33.84 -18.01 -0.08
CA CYS A 52 -32.58 -18.14 -0.78
C CYS A 52 -32.61 -19.26 -1.82
N ARG A 53 -31.67 -19.22 -2.75
CA ARG A 53 -31.43 -20.30 -3.72
C ARG A 53 -30.15 -21.02 -3.31
N CYS A 54 -30.25 -22.35 -3.13
CA CYS A 54 -29.11 -23.19 -2.74
C CYS A 54 -28.93 -24.28 -3.78
N LEU A 55 -27.83 -24.21 -4.52
CA LEU A 55 -27.56 -25.16 -5.60
C LEU A 55 -26.06 -25.23 -5.92
N GLY A 56 -25.64 -26.35 -6.48
CA GLY A 56 -24.37 -26.44 -7.17
C GLY A 56 -24.46 -25.68 -8.48
N THR A 57 -23.56 -24.73 -8.69
CA THR A 57 -23.53 -23.91 -9.92
C THR A 57 -22.10 -23.47 -10.22
N CYS A 58 -21.93 -22.99 -11.45
CA CYS A 58 -20.68 -22.34 -11.85
C CYS A 58 -20.57 -20.98 -11.18
N TYR A 59 -19.50 -20.78 -10.40
CA TYR A 59 -19.13 -19.51 -9.83
C TYR A 59 -17.62 -19.30 -10.02
N ASP A 60 -17.25 -18.19 -10.66
CA ASP A 60 -15.85 -17.84 -10.93
C ASP A 60 -15.05 -18.98 -11.60
N GLY A 61 -15.66 -19.61 -12.62
CA GLY A 61 -15.05 -20.71 -13.39
C GLY A 61 -15.03 -22.08 -12.70
N HIS A 62 -15.53 -22.19 -11.47
CA HIS A 62 -15.54 -23.43 -10.71
C HIS A 62 -16.97 -23.88 -10.33
N TYR A 63 -17.24 -25.19 -10.39
CA TYR A 63 -18.50 -25.72 -9.92
C TYR A 63 -18.50 -25.79 -8.39
N GLN A 64 -19.37 -24.99 -7.75
CA GLN A 64 -19.39 -24.78 -6.31
C GLN A 64 -20.82 -24.81 -5.77
N TYR A 65 -20.96 -25.20 -4.49
CA TYR A 65 -22.24 -25.08 -3.80
C TYR A 65 -22.43 -23.63 -3.32
N VAL A 66 -23.40 -22.96 -3.92
CA VAL A 66 -23.70 -21.54 -3.71
C VAL A 66 -25.02 -21.38 -2.94
N VAL A 67 -24.98 -20.63 -1.86
CA VAL A 67 -26.16 -20.12 -1.15
C VAL A 67 -26.33 -18.65 -1.54
N ASN A 68 -27.37 -18.36 -2.32
CA ASN A 68 -27.65 -17.01 -2.80
C ASN A 68 -28.93 -16.46 -2.17
N CYS A 69 -28.75 -15.44 -1.33
CA CYS A 69 -29.79 -14.71 -0.60
C CYS A 69 -29.85 -13.23 -1.02
N THR A 70 -29.63 -12.93 -2.29
CA THR A 70 -29.64 -11.56 -2.80
C THR A 70 -31.02 -10.93 -2.69
N GLY A 71 -31.10 -9.76 -2.03
CA GLY A 71 -32.30 -8.95 -1.94
C GLY A 71 -33.48 -9.65 -1.25
N THR A 72 -33.21 -10.50 -0.29
CA THR A 72 -34.23 -11.32 0.39
C THR A 72 -34.81 -10.65 1.63
N GLY A 73 -34.37 -9.42 1.96
CA GLY A 73 -34.90 -8.61 3.06
C GLY A 73 -34.55 -9.18 4.45
N PHE A 74 -33.39 -9.80 4.61
CA PHE A 74 -32.87 -10.14 5.93
C PHE A 74 -32.44 -8.85 6.66
N GLN A 75 -32.83 -8.73 7.91
CA GLN A 75 -32.48 -7.62 8.79
C GLN A 75 -31.46 -8.02 9.88
N ASP A 76 -31.18 -9.29 10.00
CA ASP A 76 -30.19 -9.83 10.94
C ASP A 76 -29.45 -11.04 10.36
N THR A 77 -28.37 -11.39 10.99
CA THR A 77 -27.49 -12.50 10.57
C THR A 77 -27.82 -13.84 11.21
N SER A 78 -28.85 -13.94 12.06
CA SER A 78 -29.18 -15.16 12.80
C SER A 78 -29.36 -16.42 11.91
N PRO A 79 -29.87 -16.32 10.67
CA PRO A 79 -29.94 -17.46 9.77
C PRO A 79 -28.59 -18.04 9.40
N LEU A 80 -27.53 -17.22 9.34
CA LEU A 80 -26.20 -17.65 8.91
C LEU A 80 -25.55 -18.66 9.87
N ALA A 81 -25.98 -18.68 11.13
CA ALA A 81 -25.56 -19.72 12.06
C ALA A 81 -26.07 -21.14 11.68
N HIS A 82 -27.00 -21.23 10.75
CA HIS A 82 -27.57 -22.45 10.22
C HIS A 82 -27.23 -22.70 8.75
N LEU A 83 -26.17 -22.07 8.28
CA LEU A 83 -25.70 -22.24 6.91
C LEU A 83 -25.31 -23.70 6.66
N PRO A 84 -25.72 -24.32 5.53
CA PRO A 84 -25.30 -25.67 5.19
C PRO A 84 -23.78 -25.82 5.20
N ASN A 85 -23.27 -26.88 5.84
CA ASN A 85 -21.81 -27.08 5.98
C ASN A 85 -21.07 -27.21 4.66
N GLU A 86 -21.76 -27.65 3.60
CA GLU A 86 -21.23 -27.80 2.25
C GLU A 86 -21.07 -26.47 1.52
N THR A 87 -21.55 -25.38 2.08
CA THR A 87 -21.51 -24.05 1.44
C THR A 87 -20.07 -23.64 1.15
N GLN A 88 -19.79 -23.40 -0.12
CA GLN A 88 -18.51 -22.87 -0.60
C GLN A 88 -18.58 -21.37 -0.88
N VAL A 89 -19.74 -20.89 -1.36
CA VAL A 89 -19.98 -19.50 -1.67
C VAL A 89 -21.27 -19.04 -1.00
N LEU A 90 -21.17 -17.99 -0.21
CA LEU A 90 -22.31 -17.29 0.35
C LEU A 90 -22.46 -15.94 -0.33
N ILE A 91 -23.61 -15.70 -0.98
CA ILE A 91 -24.00 -14.42 -1.54
C ILE A 91 -25.18 -13.89 -0.72
N PHE A 92 -24.93 -12.86 0.08
CA PHE A 92 -25.90 -12.29 1.03
C PHE A 92 -26.06 -10.78 0.79
N THR A 93 -26.10 -10.37 -0.49
CA THR A 93 -26.09 -8.99 -0.92
C THR A 93 -27.47 -8.35 -0.91
N GLY A 94 -27.53 -7.03 -0.79
CA GLY A 94 -28.77 -6.27 -0.94
C GLY A 94 -29.82 -6.56 0.16
N ASN A 95 -29.37 -6.88 1.36
CA ASN A 95 -30.19 -7.02 2.55
C ASN A 95 -30.09 -5.77 3.45
N GLU A 96 -30.59 -5.80 4.66
CA GLU A 96 -30.62 -4.65 5.59
C GLU A 96 -29.92 -5.02 6.92
N LEU A 97 -28.63 -5.36 6.83
CA LEU A 97 -27.82 -5.74 7.99
C LEU A 97 -27.10 -4.51 8.54
N GLU A 98 -27.51 -3.95 9.67
CA GLU A 98 -26.78 -2.82 10.25
C GLU A 98 -25.54 -3.26 11.06
N GLU A 99 -25.58 -4.44 11.65
CA GLU A 99 -24.51 -4.96 12.51
C GLU A 99 -24.19 -6.42 12.19
N LEU A 100 -22.90 -6.77 12.21
CA LEU A 100 -22.43 -8.15 12.24
C LEU A 100 -22.04 -8.50 13.68
N PRO A 101 -22.86 -9.26 14.40
CA PRO A 101 -22.62 -9.64 15.80
C PRO A 101 -21.47 -10.67 15.91
N TRP A 102 -21.12 -11.04 17.13
CA TRP A 102 -20.15 -12.10 17.35
C TRP A 102 -20.65 -13.44 16.79
N ASN A 103 -19.74 -14.21 16.19
CA ASN A 103 -20.00 -15.57 15.68
C ASN A 103 -21.15 -15.61 14.67
N VAL A 104 -21.13 -14.78 13.66
CA VAL A 104 -22.16 -14.70 12.58
C VAL A 104 -22.47 -16.08 12.00
N PHE A 105 -21.48 -16.95 11.89
CA PHE A 105 -21.60 -18.31 11.34
C PHE A 105 -21.76 -19.41 12.42
N GLY A 106 -22.17 -19.03 13.63
CA GLY A 106 -22.35 -19.96 14.75
C GLY A 106 -21.08 -20.15 15.57
N THR A 107 -21.19 -20.97 16.62
CA THR A 107 -20.13 -21.18 17.63
C THR A 107 -19.52 -22.56 17.61
N LEU A 108 -20.15 -23.53 16.95
CA LEU A 108 -19.85 -24.94 17.16
C LEU A 108 -18.92 -25.56 16.12
N ASP A 109 -18.96 -25.09 14.88
CA ASP A 109 -18.18 -25.72 13.83
C ASP A 109 -17.55 -24.68 12.90
N SER A 110 -16.31 -24.95 12.49
CA SER A 110 -15.71 -24.23 11.39
C SER A 110 -16.46 -24.57 10.10
N MET A 111 -16.74 -23.58 9.28
CA MET A 111 -17.25 -23.75 7.91
C MET A 111 -16.10 -24.18 6.98
N PRO A 112 -15.78 -25.48 6.87
CA PRO A 112 -14.51 -25.94 6.28
C PRO A 112 -14.45 -25.74 4.77
N TYR A 113 -15.60 -25.60 4.14
CA TYR A 113 -15.70 -25.43 2.69
C TYR A 113 -15.97 -23.99 2.25
N LEU A 114 -16.34 -23.10 3.18
CA LEU A 114 -16.67 -21.72 2.87
C LEU A 114 -15.42 -20.97 2.40
N ARG A 115 -15.43 -20.53 1.14
CA ARG A 115 -14.33 -19.83 0.48
C ARG A 115 -14.65 -18.39 0.17
N VAL A 116 -15.90 -18.09 -0.15
CA VAL A 116 -16.34 -16.75 -0.55
C VAL A 116 -17.50 -16.30 0.32
N ILE A 117 -17.39 -15.10 0.86
CA ILE A 117 -18.47 -14.40 1.57
C ILE A 117 -18.67 -13.06 0.85
N ASP A 118 -19.84 -12.89 0.26
CA ASP A 118 -20.27 -11.63 -0.33
C ASP A 118 -21.44 -11.04 0.51
N MET A 119 -21.13 -9.98 1.25
CA MET A 119 -22.08 -9.19 2.04
C MET A 119 -22.13 -7.74 1.55
N SER A 120 -21.96 -7.52 0.24
CA SER A 120 -22.05 -6.19 -0.32
C SER A 120 -23.47 -5.61 -0.25
N ASN A 121 -23.56 -4.29 -0.25
CA ASN A 121 -24.82 -3.55 -0.29
C ASN A 121 -25.82 -3.95 0.82
N ASN A 122 -25.36 -3.97 2.07
CA ASN A 122 -26.17 -4.38 3.23
C ASN A 122 -26.38 -3.28 4.28
N LYS A 123 -25.82 -2.09 4.08
CA LYS A 123 -25.83 -0.98 5.06
C LYS A 123 -25.12 -1.33 6.38
N ILE A 124 -24.12 -2.23 6.33
CA ILE A 124 -23.37 -2.65 7.51
C ILE A 124 -22.58 -1.48 8.05
N ARG A 125 -22.82 -1.14 9.34
CA ARG A 125 -22.15 -0.05 10.05
C ARG A 125 -21.16 -0.55 11.08
N GLU A 126 -21.42 -1.73 11.66
CA GLU A 126 -20.61 -2.26 12.74
C GLU A 126 -20.28 -3.73 12.52
N ILE A 127 -18.99 -4.07 12.70
CA ILE A 127 -18.52 -5.46 12.70
C ILE A 127 -17.88 -5.72 14.05
N ARG A 128 -18.51 -6.58 14.86
CA ARG A 128 -17.98 -6.96 16.18
C ARG A 128 -16.68 -7.76 16.04
N GLY A 129 -15.76 -7.61 16.99
CA GLY A 129 -14.41 -8.14 16.89
C GLY A 129 -14.27 -9.66 16.68
N LYS A 130 -15.33 -10.43 16.95
CA LYS A 130 -15.39 -11.88 16.72
C LYS A 130 -16.49 -12.28 15.73
N ALA A 131 -16.94 -11.36 14.87
CA ALA A 131 -17.99 -11.63 13.90
C ALA A 131 -17.61 -12.80 12.98
N TYR A 132 -16.40 -12.81 12.49
CA TYR A 132 -15.87 -13.80 11.56
C TYR A 132 -15.05 -14.92 12.23
N HIS A 133 -15.44 -15.35 13.46
CA HIS A 133 -14.86 -16.55 14.06
C HIS A 133 -15.26 -17.80 13.26
N HIS A 134 -14.39 -18.80 13.27
CA HIS A 134 -14.62 -20.13 12.67
C HIS A 134 -14.70 -20.18 11.13
N VAL A 135 -14.33 -19.11 10.43
CA VAL A 135 -14.30 -19.05 8.95
C VAL A 135 -12.88 -18.89 8.41
N GLN A 136 -11.94 -19.65 8.94
CA GLN A 136 -10.51 -19.56 8.65
C GLN A 136 -10.15 -19.87 7.19
N HIS A 137 -11.02 -20.59 6.49
CA HIS A 137 -10.79 -21.03 5.10
C HIS A 137 -11.32 -20.07 4.05
N VAL A 138 -11.90 -18.94 4.48
CA VAL A 138 -12.39 -17.92 3.55
C VAL A 138 -11.22 -17.27 2.84
N GLU A 139 -11.31 -17.27 1.51
CA GLU A 139 -10.31 -16.74 0.58
C GLU A 139 -10.71 -15.38 0.01
N ARG A 140 -12.02 -15.10 -0.08
CA ARG A 140 -12.54 -13.83 -0.58
C ARG A 140 -13.65 -13.30 0.33
N LEU A 141 -13.48 -12.06 0.79
CA LEU A 141 -14.49 -11.30 1.54
C LEU A 141 -14.86 -10.05 0.77
N ILE A 142 -16.15 -9.87 0.49
CA ILE A 142 -16.69 -8.71 -0.24
C ILE A 142 -17.65 -7.98 0.68
N LEU A 143 -17.31 -6.72 0.98
CA LEU A 143 -18.08 -5.80 1.82
C LEU A 143 -18.34 -4.46 1.09
N ASP A 144 -18.30 -4.48 -0.23
CA ASP A 144 -18.50 -3.29 -1.06
C ASP A 144 -19.87 -2.65 -0.80
N PHE A 145 -19.98 -1.34 -0.93
CA PHE A 145 -21.23 -0.59 -0.82
C PHE A 145 -21.94 -0.80 0.52
N ASN A 146 -21.20 -0.64 1.62
CA ASN A 146 -21.72 -0.64 2.98
C ASN A 146 -21.53 0.74 3.63
N GLU A 147 -21.74 0.85 4.93
CA GLU A 147 -21.63 2.11 5.68
C GLU A 147 -20.79 1.90 6.95
N LEU A 148 -19.62 1.18 6.81
CA LEU A 148 -18.79 0.82 7.96
C LEU A 148 -18.38 2.06 8.73
N SER A 149 -18.67 2.09 10.03
CA SER A 149 -18.47 3.26 10.86
C SER A 149 -17.00 3.64 10.98
N LEU A 150 -16.71 4.93 10.90
CA LEU A 150 -15.39 5.52 11.15
C LEU A 150 -15.15 5.82 12.64
N ASP A 151 -16.10 5.51 13.52
CA ASP A 151 -15.95 5.67 14.97
C ASP A 151 -15.06 4.56 15.54
N PRO A 152 -13.88 4.90 16.09
CA PRO A 152 -12.99 3.90 16.69
C PRO A 152 -13.59 3.14 17.87
N ALA A 153 -14.65 3.68 18.50
CA ALA A 153 -15.36 2.99 19.58
C ALA A 153 -16.26 1.86 19.09
N ARG A 154 -16.68 1.93 17.82
CA ARG A 154 -17.53 0.92 17.16
C ARG A 154 -16.74 -0.11 16.39
N ASN A 155 -15.59 0.27 15.83
CA ASN A 155 -14.77 -0.60 15.03
C ASN A 155 -13.71 -1.28 15.88
N HIS A 156 -13.74 -2.62 15.91
CA HIS A 156 -12.70 -3.39 16.57
C HIS A 156 -11.42 -3.31 15.74
N PRO A 157 -10.26 -2.93 16.35
CA PRO A 157 -8.99 -2.98 15.63
C PRO A 157 -8.73 -4.40 15.13
N ARG A 158 -8.18 -4.52 13.92
CA ARG A 158 -7.88 -5.82 13.28
C ARG A 158 -9.10 -6.73 13.11
N VAL A 159 -10.25 -6.14 12.75
CA VAL A 159 -11.53 -6.84 12.58
C VAL A 159 -11.43 -8.05 11.63
N PHE A 160 -10.50 -8.04 10.68
CA PHE A 160 -10.27 -9.13 9.72
C PHE A 160 -9.13 -10.08 10.11
N SER A 161 -8.48 -9.92 11.27
CA SER A 161 -7.31 -10.73 11.66
C SER A 161 -7.61 -12.23 11.88
N ASN A 162 -8.89 -12.63 11.91
CA ASN A 162 -9.30 -14.02 11.97
C ASN A 162 -9.17 -14.77 10.63
N PHE A 163 -9.05 -14.03 9.53
CA PHE A 163 -8.93 -14.60 8.19
C PHE A 163 -7.46 -14.92 7.88
N ILE A 164 -7.04 -16.15 8.14
CA ILE A 164 -5.66 -16.59 7.89
C ILE A 164 -5.41 -17.00 6.42
N SER A 165 -6.48 -17.31 5.69
CA SER A 165 -6.42 -17.76 4.28
C SER A 165 -6.89 -16.70 3.29
N LEU A 166 -7.19 -15.46 3.74
CA LEU A 166 -7.78 -14.44 2.90
C LEU A 166 -6.81 -14.01 1.79
N LEU A 167 -7.27 -14.15 0.56
CA LEU A 167 -6.55 -13.75 -0.65
C LEU A 167 -7.06 -12.43 -1.21
N GLU A 168 -8.37 -12.19 -1.14
CA GLU A 168 -9.00 -10.99 -1.69
C GLU A 168 -9.91 -10.33 -0.64
N LEU A 169 -9.73 -9.02 -0.45
CA LEU A 169 -10.57 -8.19 0.41
C LEU A 169 -11.12 -7.01 -0.40
N HIS A 170 -12.44 -6.93 -0.47
CA HIS A 170 -13.15 -5.89 -1.20
C HIS A 170 -13.84 -4.94 -0.22
N LEU A 171 -13.46 -3.68 -0.29
CA LEU A 171 -13.98 -2.58 0.53
C LEU A 171 -14.24 -1.35 -0.35
N THR A 172 -14.78 -1.54 -1.56
CA THR A 172 -15.16 -0.45 -2.46
C THR A 172 -16.39 0.27 -1.92
N ASP A 173 -16.32 1.60 -1.72
CA ASP A 173 -17.46 2.37 -1.17
C ASP A 173 -18.02 1.71 0.12
N ALA A 174 -17.12 1.29 0.99
CA ALA A 174 -17.49 0.43 2.12
C ALA A 174 -17.68 1.18 3.44
N PHE A 175 -17.23 2.43 3.52
CA PHE A 175 -17.24 3.21 4.75
C PHE A 175 -18.26 4.33 4.71
N GLU A 176 -18.81 4.71 5.88
CA GLU A 176 -19.67 5.87 6.04
C GLU A 176 -18.95 7.15 5.60
N ASP A 177 -19.68 8.10 5.01
CA ASP A 177 -19.15 9.41 4.68
C ASP A 177 -18.62 10.11 5.93
N GLY A 178 -17.42 10.63 5.86
CA GLY A 178 -16.81 11.29 7.01
C GLY A 178 -15.47 11.98 6.70
N PRO A 179 -14.89 12.66 7.70
CA PRO A 179 -13.61 13.31 7.52
C PRO A 179 -12.51 12.31 7.12
N PRO A 180 -11.69 12.60 6.10
CA PRO A 180 -10.64 11.69 5.62
C PRO A 180 -9.69 11.18 6.71
N ARG A 181 -9.47 11.97 7.76
CA ARG A 181 -8.62 11.59 8.91
C ARG A 181 -9.19 10.41 9.71
N ASN A 182 -10.50 10.31 9.83
CA ASN A 182 -11.12 9.19 10.52
C ASN A 182 -10.94 7.91 9.73
N LEU A 183 -11.16 7.96 8.41
CA LEU A 183 -10.92 6.82 7.53
C LEU A 183 -9.45 6.39 7.53
N ALA A 184 -8.51 7.33 7.46
CA ALA A 184 -7.08 7.03 7.57
C ALA A 184 -6.73 6.31 8.89
N SER A 185 -7.39 6.66 10.00
CA SER A 185 -7.26 5.97 11.29
C SER A 185 -7.83 4.56 11.23
N THR A 186 -9.03 4.41 10.69
CA THR A 186 -9.72 3.12 10.56
C THR A 186 -8.91 2.13 9.71
N LEU A 187 -8.38 2.56 8.57
CA LEU A 187 -7.53 1.73 7.72
C LEU A 187 -6.24 1.31 8.42
N HIS A 188 -5.63 2.21 9.22
CA HIS A 188 -4.49 1.85 10.05
C HIS A 188 -4.85 0.71 11.01
N ASP A 189 -5.97 0.83 11.72
CA ASP A 189 -6.39 -0.16 12.72
C ASP A 189 -6.75 -1.52 12.08
N ILE A 190 -7.20 -1.52 10.82
CA ILE A 190 -7.52 -2.74 10.07
C ILE A 190 -6.26 -3.48 9.62
N PHE A 191 -5.27 -2.77 9.06
CA PHE A 191 -4.17 -3.40 8.33
C PHE A 191 -2.89 -3.53 9.16
N VAL A 192 -2.56 -2.56 10.01
CA VAL A 192 -1.31 -2.58 10.78
C VAL A 192 -1.36 -3.66 11.87
N ASN A 193 -0.34 -4.50 11.89
CA ASN A 193 -0.28 -5.70 12.74
C ASN A 193 -1.44 -6.69 12.51
N SER A 194 -2.02 -6.70 11.32
CA SER A 194 -3.01 -7.69 10.94
C SER A 194 -2.34 -9.02 10.57
N ASN A 195 -3.12 -10.12 10.62
CA ASN A 195 -2.67 -11.44 10.19
C ASN A 195 -2.97 -11.70 8.69
N LEU A 196 -3.26 -10.66 7.91
CA LEU A 196 -3.63 -10.76 6.49
C LEU A 196 -2.42 -11.04 5.59
N THR A 197 -1.56 -11.95 6.02
CA THR A 197 -0.28 -12.22 5.34
C THR A 197 -0.43 -12.92 3.99
N GLN A 198 -1.59 -13.54 3.73
CA GLN A 198 -1.88 -14.20 2.45
C GLN A 198 -2.55 -13.28 1.43
N LEU A 199 -2.93 -12.06 1.83
CA LEU A 199 -3.69 -11.15 0.99
C LEU A 199 -2.90 -10.79 -0.28
N ILE A 200 -3.50 -11.05 -1.43
CA ILE A 200 -2.93 -10.77 -2.76
C ILE A 200 -3.66 -9.63 -3.47
N LYS A 201 -4.93 -9.37 -3.13
CA LYS A 201 -5.72 -8.32 -3.77
C LYS A 201 -6.51 -7.53 -2.72
N LEU A 202 -6.41 -6.19 -2.80
CA LEU A 202 -7.10 -5.27 -1.92
C LEU A 202 -7.81 -4.18 -2.74
N HIS A 203 -9.13 -4.08 -2.54
CA HIS A 203 -9.98 -3.08 -3.15
C HIS A 203 -10.36 -2.02 -2.11
N LEU A 204 -10.04 -0.77 -2.40
CA LEU A 204 -10.32 0.41 -1.57
C LEU A 204 -10.82 1.58 -2.45
N GLU A 205 -11.43 1.28 -3.61
CA GLU A 205 -11.96 2.31 -4.49
C GLU A 205 -13.13 3.06 -3.82
N GLN A 206 -13.38 4.30 -4.25
CA GLN A 206 -14.55 5.10 -3.88
C GLN A 206 -14.73 5.32 -2.37
N ASN A 207 -13.64 5.55 -1.64
CA ASN A 207 -13.68 5.75 -0.18
C ASN A 207 -13.18 7.13 0.26
N GLU A 208 -13.13 8.11 -0.65
CA GLU A 208 -12.68 9.48 -0.35
C GLU A 208 -11.29 9.57 0.30
N ILE A 209 -10.44 8.56 0.12
CA ILE A 209 -9.11 8.49 0.73
C ILE A 209 -8.22 9.61 0.17
N SER A 210 -7.83 10.55 1.02
CA SER A 210 -6.92 11.64 0.66
C SER A 210 -5.49 11.44 1.17
N GLU A 211 -5.32 10.72 2.28
CA GLU A 211 -4.03 10.41 2.92
C GLU A 211 -4.14 9.15 3.77
N PHE A 212 -3.00 8.63 4.25
CA PHE A 212 -2.94 7.53 5.21
C PHE A 212 -2.29 8.03 6.52
N ARG A 213 -2.83 7.62 7.66
CA ARG A 213 -2.31 7.99 8.98
C ARG A 213 -0.88 7.49 9.18
N ASP A 214 -0.61 6.27 8.74
CA ASP A 214 0.70 5.65 8.78
C ASP A 214 1.19 5.39 7.36
N VAL A 215 2.37 5.87 7.04
CA VAL A 215 3.01 5.62 5.75
C VAL A 215 3.26 4.12 5.51
N ASN A 216 3.34 3.30 6.55
CA ASN A 216 3.56 1.86 6.46
C ASN A 216 2.26 1.03 6.51
N VAL A 217 1.09 1.64 6.35
CA VAL A 217 -0.24 1.01 6.46
C VAL A 217 -0.38 -0.32 5.71
N PHE A 218 0.28 -0.48 4.56
CA PHE A 218 0.25 -1.70 3.76
C PHE A 218 1.48 -2.60 3.95
N CYS A 219 2.44 -2.24 4.81
CA CYS A 219 3.70 -2.99 4.93
C CYS A 219 3.52 -4.35 5.62
N ASP A 220 2.44 -4.55 6.36
CA ASP A 220 2.07 -5.83 6.95
C ASP A 220 1.28 -6.74 5.99
N LEU A 221 1.19 -6.36 4.70
CA LEU A 221 0.58 -7.13 3.61
C LEU A 221 1.68 -7.60 2.61
N PRO A 222 2.57 -8.51 3.00
CA PRO A 222 3.80 -8.81 2.25
C PRO A 222 3.57 -9.46 0.89
N ASN A 223 2.41 -10.11 0.70
CA ASN A 223 2.07 -10.84 -0.52
C ASN A 223 1.15 -10.07 -1.46
N LEU A 224 0.88 -8.79 -1.17
CA LEU A 224 -0.02 -7.98 -1.99
C LEU A 224 0.52 -7.82 -3.42
N LEU A 225 -0.30 -8.24 -4.39
CA LEU A 225 -0.04 -8.14 -5.83
C LEU A 225 -0.81 -6.99 -6.47
N ASP A 226 -2.07 -6.83 -6.10
CA ASP A 226 -2.98 -5.88 -6.71
C ASP A 226 -3.55 -4.96 -5.63
N LEU A 227 -3.25 -3.65 -5.73
CA LEU A 227 -3.77 -2.61 -4.85
C LEU A 227 -4.62 -1.64 -5.67
N HIS A 228 -5.91 -1.61 -5.35
CA HIS A 228 -6.89 -0.79 -6.03
C HIS A 228 -7.26 0.41 -5.16
N LEU A 229 -6.84 1.60 -5.58
CA LEU A 229 -7.08 2.89 -4.93
C LEU A 229 -7.75 3.89 -5.88
N GLY A 230 -8.38 3.39 -6.95
CA GLY A 230 -9.10 4.22 -7.91
C GLY A 230 -10.25 5.00 -7.27
N ASP A 231 -10.67 6.11 -7.90
CA ASP A 231 -11.84 6.89 -7.46
C ASP A 231 -11.74 7.37 -6.00
N ASN A 232 -10.56 7.85 -5.59
CA ASN A 232 -10.31 8.43 -4.28
C ASN A 232 -9.83 9.89 -4.41
N ASP A 233 -9.37 10.48 -3.31
CA ASP A 233 -8.91 11.87 -3.25
C ASP A 233 -7.38 12.02 -3.09
N LEU A 234 -6.62 10.98 -3.43
CA LEU A 234 -5.17 10.99 -3.33
C LEU A 234 -4.53 12.02 -4.27
N ASN A 235 -3.70 12.89 -3.72
CA ASN A 235 -2.92 13.86 -4.50
C ASN A 235 -1.42 13.50 -4.63
N ALA A 236 -0.96 12.52 -3.85
CA ALA A 236 0.36 11.90 -3.88
C ALA A 236 0.28 10.49 -3.28
N LEU A 237 1.33 9.69 -3.42
CA LEU A 237 1.47 8.43 -2.69
C LEU A 237 1.91 8.76 -1.26
N HIS A 238 0.94 8.78 -0.35
CA HIS A 238 1.16 9.04 1.07
C HIS A 238 1.49 7.76 1.86
N PHE A 239 1.95 6.71 1.17
CA PHE A 239 2.34 5.44 1.78
C PHE A 239 3.66 4.90 1.21
N ASN A 240 4.29 4.01 1.96
CA ASN A 240 5.57 3.41 1.63
C ASN A 240 5.40 2.29 0.59
N LEU A 241 5.48 2.66 -0.69
CA LEU A 241 5.38 1.71 -1.80
C LEU A 241 6.54 0.67 -1.80
N SER A 242 7.68 0.98 -1.17
CA SER A 242 8.85 0.10 -1.22
C SER A 242 8.70 -1.20 -0.41
N CYS A 243 7.77 -1.27 0.53
CA CYS A 243 7.48 -2.50 1.26
C CYS A 243 6.62 -3.49 0.47
N LEU A 244 5.88 -3.04 -0.56
CA LEU A 244 5.02 -3.86 -1.41
C LEU A 244 5.85 -4.57 -2.51
N ARG A 245 6.76 -5.44 -2.09
CA ARG A 245 7.76 -6.04 -2.99
C ARG A 245 7.19 -6.93 -4.09
N ASN A 246 5.99 -7.45 -3.90
CA ASN A 246 5.33 -8.35 -4.83
C ASN A 246 4.29 -7.64 -5.70
N LEU A 247 4.13 -6.31 -5.54
CA LEU A 247 3.13 -5.54 -6.26
C LEU A 247 3.32 -5.64 -7.78
N ARG A 248 2.26 -5.99 -8.48
CA ARG A 248 2.19 -6.06 -9.95
C ARG A 248 1.19 -5.07 -10.55
N PHE A 249 0.14 -4.70 -9.80
CA PHE A 249 -0.85 -3.74 -10.25
C PHE A 249 -1.16 -2.70 -9.17
N LEU A 250 -1.11 -1.42 -9.56
CA LEU A 250 -1.48 -0.29 -8.73
C LEU A 250 -2.48 0.58 -9.50
N ASP A 251 -3.73 0.57 -9.04
CA ASP A 251 -4.78 1.43 -9.59
C ASP A 251 -4.82 2.76 -8.83
N LEU A 252 -4.52 3.84 -9.55
CA LEU A 252 -4.59 5.22 -9.06
C LEU A 252 -5.50 6.09 -9.95
N ARG A 253 -6.32 5.47 -10.79
CA ARG A 253 -7.22 6.19 -11.70
C ARG A 253 -8.20 7.06 -10.93
N ARG A 254 -8.62 8.18 -11.56
CA ARG A 254 -9.63 9.11 -11.03
C ARG A 254 -9.38 9.52 -9.57
N ASN A 255 -8.13 9.93 -9.30
CA ASN A 255 -7.70 10.56 -8.06
C ASN A 255 -7.43 12.06 -8.28
N LYS A 256 -6.72 12.73 -7.39
CA LYS A 256 -6.42 14.18 -7.43
C LYS A 256 -4.94 14.47 -7.76
N PHE A 257 -4.24 13.56 -8.46
CA PHE A 257 -2.85 13.77 -8.82
C PHE A 257 -2.71 14.91 -9.84
N THR A 258 -2.08 16.00 -9.45
CA THR A 258 -1.67 17.09 -10.37
C THR A 258 -0.25 16.87 -10.92
N ARG A 259 0.53 16.02 -10.26
CA ARG A 259 1.89 15.59 -10.62
C ARG A 259 2.21 14.29 -9.88
N VAL A 260 3.27 13.59 -10.31
CA VAL A 260 3.85 12.47 -9.57
C VAL A 260 5.21 12.89 -9.04
N LEU A 261 5.49 12.57 -7.77
CA LEU A 261 6.76 12.95 -7.13
C LEU A 261 7.91 12.06 -7.63
N GLU A 262 9.09 12.63 -7.83
CA GLU A 262 10.26 11.90 -8.34
C GLU A 262 10.65 10.70 -7.45
N ARG A 263 10.51 10.83 -6.13
CA ARG A 263 10.76 9.74 -5.19
C ARG A 263 9.85 8.53 -5.46
N ASP A 264 8.58 8.79 -5.80
CA ASP A 264 7.58 7.75 -6.06
C ASP A 264 7.86 7.07 -7.40
N LEU A 265 8.25 7.83 -8.43
CA LEU A 265 8.70 7.32 -9.73
C LEU A 265 9.91 6.40 -9.57
N HIS A 266 10.89 6.81 -8.76
CA HIS A 266 12.08 6.00 -8.50
C HIS A 266 11.74 4.71 -7.74
N THR A 267 10.79 4.76 -6.83
CA THR A 267 10.34 3.57 -6.10
C THR A 267 9.62 2.59 -7.03
N MET A 268 8.76 3.08 -7.93
CA MET A 268 8.12 2.26 -8.97
C MET A 268 9.15 1.56 -9.88
N ASP A 269 10.20 2.29 -10.32
CA ASP A 269 11.29 1.68 -11.10
C ASP A 269 12.02 0.59 -10.31
N ASN A 270 12.19 0.76 -8.99
CA ASN A 270 12.80 -0.26 -8.15
C ASN A 270 11.94 -1.52 -8.03
N LEU A 271 10.60 -1.38 -7.98
CA LEU A 271 9.69 -2.51 -8.01
C LEU A 271 9.76 -3.26 -9.35
N ALA A 272 9.89 -2.54 -10.46
CA ALA A 272 10.00 -3.11 -11.80
C ALA A 272 11.39 -3.70 -12.13
N LYS A 273 12.34 -3.69 -11.18
CA LYS A 273 13.64 -4.37 -11.34
C LYS A 273 13.44 -5.89 -11.32
N HIS A 274 14.39 -6.61 -11.95
CA HIS A 274 14.40 -8.07 -12.03
C HIS A 274 13.22 -8.66 -12.83
N ASP A 275 12.88 -7.98 -13.95
CA ASP A 275 11.86 -8.41 -14.93
C ASP A 275 10.46 -8.63 -14.34
N ARG A 276 10.14 -7.92 -13.26
CA ARG A 276 8.78 -7.88 -12.73
C ARG A 276 7.90 -6.97 -13.58
N ASN A 277 6.77 -7.49 -13.99
CA ASN A 277 5.77 -6.72 -14.72
C ASN A 277 4.93 -5.90 -13.72
N VAL A 278 5.35 -4.67 -13.46
CA VAL A 278 4.58 -3.72 -12.66
C VAL A 278 3.73 -2.87 -13.60
N THR A 279 2.45 -2.81 -13.33
CA THR A 279 1.46 -2.00 -14.07
C THR A 279 0.90 -0.93 -13.15
N VAL A 280 0.80 0.31 -13.61
CA VAL A 280 0.16 1.42 -12.89
C VAL A 280 -0.85 2.11 -13.78
N ASP A 281 -2.04 2.40 -13.25
CA ASP A 281 -3.07 3.18 -13.92
C ASP A 281 -3.22 4.56 -13.29
N PHE A 282 -2.88 5.61 -14.04
CA PHE A 282 -3.03 7.01 -13.64
C PHE A 282 -4.15 7.73 -14.38
N SER A 283 -4.99 7.03 -15.14
CA SER A 283 -6.02 7.64 -15.98
C SER A 283 -7.02 8.45 -15.15
N GLY A 284 -7.56 9.53 -15.74
CA GLY A 284 -8.59 10.36 -15.10
C GLY A 284 -8.09 11.25 -13.96
N ASN A 285 -6.77 11.43 -13.78
CA ASN A 285 -6.22 12.37 -12.81
C ASN A 285 -6.08 13.77 -13.40
N PRO A 286 -6.28 14.85 -12.59
CA PRO A 286 -6.21 16.25 -13.05
C PRO A 286 -4.76 16.75 -13.12
N PHE A 287 -3.89 16.09 -13.92
CA PHE A 287 -2.52 16.51 -14.10
C PHE A 287 -2.42 17.95 -14.60
N GLU A 288 -1.53 18.73 -14.04
CA GLU A 288 -1.31 20.13 -14.41
C GLU A 288 -0.21 20.25 -15.47
N CYS A 289 -0.51 20.89 -16.63
CA CYS A 289 0.48 21.17 -17.69
C CYS A 289 1.50 22.21 -17.22
N SER A 290 2.41 21.81 -16.37
CA SER A 290 3.43 22.67 -15.76
C SER A 290 4.81 22.01 -15.81
N CYS A 291 5.85 22.79 -15.54
CA CYS A 291 7.21 22.26 -15.43
C CYS A 291 7.37 21.16 -14.37
N LYS A 292 6.48 21.12 -13.38
CA LYS A 292 6.46 20.09 -12.34
C LYS A 292 6.03 18.71 -12.86
N LEU A 293 5.38 18.66 -14.04
CA LEU A 293 4.98 17.42 -14.68
C LEU A 293 6.10 16.81 -15.54
N ASN A 294 7.08 17.60 -15.96
CA ASN A 294 8.15 17.14 -16.84
C ASN A 294 8.94 15.92 -16.34
N PRO A 295 9.27 15.77 -15.03
CA PRO A 295 9.91 14.56 -14.52
C PRO A 295 9.10 13.31 -14.80
N PHE A 296 7.78 13.36 -14.58
CA PHE A 296 6.87 12.22 -14.84
C PHE A 296 6.83 11.89 -16.34
N ILE A 297 6.70 12.90 -17.21
CA ILE A 297 6.69 12.70 -18.68
C ILE A 297 8.00 12.06 -19.16
N LYS A 298 9.15 12.51 -18.64
CA LYS A 298 10.47 11.95 -18.97
C LYS A 298 10.62 10.53 -18.47
N TRP A 299 10.14 10.27 -17.26
CA TRP A 299 10.15 8.94 -16.66
C TRP A 299 9.31 7.95 -17.48
N MET A 300 8.10 8.32 -17.90
CA MET A 300 7.24 7.47 -18.73
C MET A 300 7.88 7.02 -20.06
N LYS A 301 8.86 7.78 -20.57
CA LYS A 301 9.59 7.42 -21.80
C LYS A 301 10.68 6.37 -21.59
N LYS A 302 11.14 6.18 -20.34
CA LYS A 302 12.35 5.39 -20.01
C LYS A 302 12.05 4.21 -19.07
N THR A 303 10.97 4.28 -18.30
CA THR A 303 10.63 3.28 -17.30
C THR A 303 10.27 1.94 -17.93
N LYS A 304 10.53 0.85 -17.18
CA LYS A 304 10.04 -0.51 -17.47
C LYS A 304 8.65 -0.75 -16.88
N VAL A 305 8.14 0.16 -16.04
CA VAL A 305 6.77 0.09 -15.51
C VAL A 305 5.77 0.26 -16.66
N PHE A 306 4.83 -0.65 -16.77
CA PHE A 306 3.75 -0.53 -17.74
C PHE A 306 2.71 0.48 -17.25
N ILE A 307 2.48 1.54 -18.01
CA ILE A 307 1.47 2.54 -17.69
C ILE A 307 0.23 2.25 -18.52
N ARG A 308 -0.83 1.86 -17.83
CA ARG A 308 -2.12 1.56 -18.47
C ARG A 308 -2.68 2.84 -19.09
N ASN A 309 -3.28 2.72 -20.27
CA ASN A 309 -3.88 3.84 -21.00
C ASN A 309 -2.95 5.06 -21.21
N LYS A 310 -1.63 4.84 -21.28
CA LYS A 310 -0.60 5.88 -21.41
C LYS A 310 -0.89 6.89 -22.53
N ALA A 311 -1.42 6.42 -23.68
CA ALA A 311 -1.74 7.27 -24.82
C ALA A 311 -2.87 8.27 -24.55
N ASN A 312 -3.73 8.00 -23.57
CA ASN A 312 -4.90 8.80 -23.23
C ASN A 312 -4.66 9.71 -22.02
N LEU A 313 -3.43 9.74 -21.49
CA LEU A 313 -3.10 10.64 -20.39
C LEU A 313 -3.03 12.08 -20.86
N GLN A 314 -3.78 12.94 -20.18
CA GLN A 314 -3.86 14.36 -20.50
C GLN A 314 -3.51 15.22 -19.28
N CYS A 315 -3.00 16.42 -19.53
CA CYS A 315 -2.85 17.44 -18.51
C CYS A 315 -3.73 18.66 -18.83
N HIS A 316 -4.05 19.42 -17.79
CA HIS A 316 -4.95 20.57 -17.87
C HIS A 316 -4.18 21.88 -17.64
N LYS A 317 -4.55 22.92 -18.41
CA LYS A 317 -4.13 24.29 -18.16
C LYS A 317 -5.36 25.19 -18.23
N GLY A 318 -5.86 25.58 -17.05
CA GLY A 318 -7.21 26.14 -16.92
C GLY A 318 -8.26 25.10 -17.36
N ASN A 319 -9.18 25.49 -18.21
CA ASN A 319 -10.26 24.61 -18.69
C ASN A 319 -9.90 23.82 -19.97
N VAL A 320 -8.64 23.83 -20.41
CA VAL A 320 -8.21 23.16 -21.64
C VAL A 320 -7.34 21.96 -21.32
N SER A 321 -7.65 20.83 -21.95
CA SER A 321 -6.86 19.58 -21.85
C SER A 321 -5.87 19.50 -23.00
N TYR A 322 -4.70 18.98 -22.72
CA TYR A 322 -3.62 18.74 -23.68
C TYR A 322 -3.03 17.35 -23.48
N ASP A 323 -2.61 16.75 -24.56
CA ASP A 323 -1.83 15.53 -24.49
C ASP A 323 -0.50 15.78 -23.76
N PHE A 324 0.05 14.78 -23.11
CA PHE A 324 1.31 14.90 -22.39
C PHE A 324 2.45 15.28 -23.31
N HIS A 325 2.97 16.49 -23.13
CA HIS A 325 4.18 16.98 -23.78
C HIS A 325 5.06 17.74 -22.78
N GLU A 326 6.36 17.71 -23.00
CA GLU A 326 7.28 18.45 -22.13
C GLU A 326 7.07 19.94 -22.29
N THR A 327 6.80 20.63 -21.20
CA THR A 327 6.70 22.08 -21.16
C THR A 327 8.08 22.67 -21.47
N LYS A 328 8.18 23.42 -22.56
CA LYS A 328 9.40 24.14 -22.95
C LYS A 328 9.62 25.33 -21.99
N ASN A 329 10.88 25.75 -21.83
CA ASN A 329 11.28 26.86 -20.94
C ASN A 329 11.09 26.65 -19.43
N CYS A 330 11.24 25.44 -18.99
CA CYS A 330 11.31 25.08 -17.56
C CYS A 330 12.74 25.27 -16.99
N ALA A 331 13.48 26.26 -17.45
CA ALA A 331 14.70 26.63 -16.75
C ALA A 331 14.33 26.89 -15.28
N PRO A 332 15.06 26.34 -14.31
CA PRO A 332 14.87 26.76 -12.94
C PRO A 332 15.04 28.29 -13.02
N LYS A 333 14.01 29.04 -12.60
CA LYS A 333 14.28 30.39 -12.14
C LYS A 333 15.29 30.13 -11.02
N LEU A 334 16.57 30.27 -11.35
CA LEU A 334 17.58 30.46 -10.34
C LEU A 334 16.98 31.62 -9.54
N LEU A 335 16.36 31.34 -8.45
CA LEU A 335 16.32 32.25 -7.35
C LEU A 335 17.80 32.50 -7.12
N VAL A 336 18.34 33.53 -7.77
CA VAL A 336 19.50 34.25 -7.34
C VAL A 336 19.01 34.90 -6.02
N THR A 337 18.64 34.06 -5.06
CA THR A 337 18.57 34.43 -3.68
C THR A 337 19.99 34.86 -3.40
N THR A 338 20.18 36.12 -3.46
CA THR A 338 21.12 37.01 -2.77
C THR A 338 22.10 36.29 -1.81
N ARG A 339 22.75 35.20 -2.30
CA ARG A 339 23.96 34.66 -1.65
C ARG A 339 25.04 35.76 -1.66
N ARG A 340 24.98 36.71 -2.63
CA ARG A 340 25.81 37.91 -2.60
C ARG A 340 25.50 38.81 -1.40
N GLY A 341 24.25 39.00 -1.02
CA GLY A 341 23.89 39.79 0.16
C GLY A 341 24.37 39.17 1.47
N THR A 342 24.18 37.87 1.64
CA THR A 342 24.63 37.14 2.85
C THR A 342 26.16 37.07 2.95
N THR A 343 26.88 36.87 1.83
CA THR A 343 28.36 36.91 1.81
C THR A 343 28.88 38.31 2.12
N VAL A 344 28.29 39.35 1.57
CA VAL A 344 28.68 40.75 1.85
C VAL A 344 28.44 41.07 3.32
N VAL A 345 27.30 40.69 3.89
CA VAL A 345 27.00 40.88 5.32
C VAL A 345 27.96 40.10 6.21
N LEU A 346 28.27 38.83 5.87
CA LEU A 346 29.25 38.02 6.61
C LEU A 346 30.67 38.62 6.52
N CYS A 347 31.12 39.11 5.37
CA CYS A 347 32.39 39.78 5.21
C CYS A 347 32.43 41.08 6.02
N PHE A 348 31.36 41.86 6.03
CA PHE A 348 31.27 43.07 6.82
C PHE A 348 31.34 42.79 8.32
N LEU A 349 30.57 41.81 8.81
CA LEU A 349 30.60 41.38 10.19
C LEU A 349 31.95 40.83 10.62
N SER A 350 32.65 40.09 9.75
CA SER A 350 34.00 39.59 10.06
C SER A 350 35.03 40.76 10.14
N MET A 351 34.94 41.77 9.28
CA MET A 351 35.78 42.93 9.37
C MET A 351 35.53 43.76 10.65
N VAL A 352 34.27 43.93 11.03
CA VAL A 352 33.92 44.60 12.30
C VAL A 352 34.46 43.79 13.49
N LEU A 353 34.35 42.46 13.47
CA LEU A 353 34.88 41.61 14.54
C LEU A 353 36.42 41.77 14.65
N ILE A 354 37.13 41.70 13.52
CA ILE A 354 38.59 41.91 13.48
C ILE A 354 38.97 43.28 14.03
N ALA A 355 38.25 44.36 13.63
CA ALA A 355 38.47 45.70 14.13
C ALA A 355 38.27 45.81 15.66
N LEU A 356 37.23 45.16 16.20
CA LEU A 356 36.95 45.11 17.63
C LEU A 356 38.05 44.36 18.38
N VAL A 357 38.51 43.22 17.87
CA VAL A 357 39.63 42.46 18.47
C VAL A 357 40.91 43.27 18.48
N CYS A 358 41.23 43.95 17.35
CA CYS A 358 42.39 44.87 17.29
C CYS A 358 42.28 46.06 18.27
N ALA A 359 41.10 46.63 18.39
CA ALA A 359 40.86 47.69 19.36
C ALA A 359 41.03 47.22 20.84
N LEU A 360 40.52 46.03 21.16
CA LEU A 360 40.70 45.40 22.47
C LEU A 360 42.17 45.09 22.77
N VAL A 361 42.91 44.58 21.78
CA VAL A 361 44.36 44.32 21.92
C VAL A 361 45.11 45.67 22.12
N TYR A 362 44.71 46.70 21.37
CA TYR A 362 45.32 48.04 21.52
C TYR A 362 45.03 48.64 22.92
N LEU A 363 43.80 48.57 23.41
CA LEU A 363 43.41 49.05 24.75
C LEU A 363 44.09 48.24 25.88
N GLN A 364 44.30 46.97 25.68
CA GLN A 364 44.95 46.08 26.66
C GLN A 364 46.47 45.96 26.48
N ARG A 365 47.08 46.78 25.60
CA ARG A 365 48.50 46.73 25.24
C ARG A 365 49.42 46.71 26.47
N THR A 366 49.16 47.54 27.47
CA THR A 366 49.93 47.59 28.70
C THR A 366 49.80 46.34 29.56
N MET A 367 48.63 45.69 29.56
CA MET A 367 48.41 44.43 30.28
C MET A 367 49.00 43.23 29.56
N LEU A 368 48.93 43.22 28.20
CA LEU A 368 49.54 42.21 27.35
C LEU A 368 51.06 42.26 27.40
N GLN A 369 51.67 43.48 27.37
CA GLN A 369 53.13 43.63 27.50
C GLN A 369 53.62 43.05 28.84
N LYS A 370 52.97 43.30 29.96
CA LYS A 370 53.33 42.72 31.26
C LYS A 370 53.23 41.18 31.32
N LYS A 371 52.32 40.55 30.54
CA LYS A 371 52.16 39.09 30.52
C LYS A 371 53.06 38.39 29.50
N ILE A 372 53.46 39.06 28.40
CA ILE A 372 54.24 38.47 27.33
C ILE A 372 55.77 38.66 27.61
N GLU A 373 56.21 39.75 28.24
CA GLU A 373 57.60 40.00 28.63
C GLU A 373 58.24 38.80 29.34
N PRO A 374 57.62 38.20 30.42
CA PRO A 374 58.26 37.07 31.11
C PRO A 374 58.32 35.82 30.25
N VAL A 375 57.41 35.63 29.28
CA VAL A 375 57.40 34.48 28.37
C VAL A 375 58.50 34.65 27.31
N LEU A 376 58.63 35.82 26.71
CA LEU A 376 59.73 36.17 25.80
C LEU A 376 61.09 36.05 26.44
N ASP A 377 61.22 36.51 27.70
CA ASP A 377 62.46 36.39 28.46
C ASP A 377 62.81 34.95 28.77
N SER A 378 61.84 34.12 29.09
CA SER A 378 62.06 32.65 29.29
C SER A 378 62.43 31.92 28.02
N VAL A 379 61.85 32.29 26.88
CA VAL A 379 62.19 31.70 25.54
C VAL A 379 63.58 32.19 25.10
N SER A 380 63.91 33.49 25.30
CA SER A 380 65.22 34.07 24.99
C SER A 380 66.31 33.42 25.83
N LYS A 381 66.10 33.16 27.12
CA LYS A 381 67.01 32.42 27.98
C LYS A 381 67.21 30.98 27.53
N ARG A 382 66.16 30.26 27.16
CA ARG A 382 66.28 28.90 26.60
C ARG A 382 67.10 28.87 25.30
N VAL A 383 66.89 29.81 24.40
CA VAL A 383 67.65 29.89 23.15
C VAL A 383 69.14 30.17 23.41
N ARG A 384 69.46 31.02 24.41
CA ARG A 384 70.88 31.25 24.82
C ARG A 384 71.50 29.99 25.41
N TYR A 385 70.79 29.24 26.26
CA TYR A 385 71.33 27.99 26.83
C TYR A 385 71.55 26.92 25.79
N THR A 386 70.72 26.79 24.76
CA THR A 386 70.94 25.84 23.66
C THR A 386 72.12 26.24 22.75
N SER A 387 72.40 27.53 22.61
CA SER A 387 73.53 28.00 21.82
C SER A 387 74.86 27.84 22.51
N ILE A 388 74.87 27.83 23.89
CA ILE A 388 76.05 27.58 24.67
C ILE A 388 76.34 26.07 24.80
N ALA A 389 75.33 25.21 24.84
CA ALA A 389 75.47 23.75 24.87
C ALA A 389 75.98 23.15 23.57
N ASN A 390 75.83 23.81 22.42
CA ASN A 390 76.32 23.34 21.13
C ASN A 390 77.71 23.92 20.74
N GLY A 391 78.37 24.66 21.64
CA GLY A 391 79.66 25.31 21.41
C GLY A 391 80.89 24.54 21.96
N ASP A 392 80.70 23.45 22.73
CA ASP A 392 81.74 22.75 23.38
C ASP A 392 81.83 21.25 22.95
N ILE A 393 81.86 21.00 21.68
CA ILE A 393 82.36 19.73 21.15
C ILE A 393 83.18 20.02 19.88
N ARG A 394 84.40 20.52 20.10
CA ARG A 394 85.59 20.38 19.19
C ARG A 394 86.85 20.56 20.02
N GLU A 395 87.53 19.49 20.14
CA GLU A 395 88.97 19.17 20.20
C GLU A 395 89.16 18.11 21.29
N ASP A 396 89.64 17.02 20.86
CA ASP A 396 90.88 16.31 21.08
C ASP A 396 90.72 14.80 20.94
N VAL A 397 91.53 14.39 19.98
CA VAL A 397 92.18 13.07 19.61
C VAL A 397 91.47 12.29 18.52
#